data_605a480782f5f78343dac2de74170253
#
_entry.id   605a480782f5f78343dac2de74170253
#
_cell.length_a   1.000
_cell.length_b   1.000
_cell.length_c   1.000
_cell.angle_alpha   90.00
_cell.angle_beta   90.00
_cell.angle_gamma   90.00
#
_symmetry.space_group_name_H-M   'P 1'
#
loop_
_entity.id
_entity.type
_entity.pdbx_description
1 polymer ?
#
loop_
_entity_poly.entity_id
_entity_poly.type
_entity_poly.pdbx_seq_one_letter_code
_entity_poly.pdbx_strand_id
1 'polypeptide(L)'
;DCAPIPRVNKGDPERGCETNNTPLVIWKNSKHPEICEAFIEYFYDPDRYVDFLLSVPVGMMPALKGVTDNEKYQSNPIVQDFAHANEVLYQMLDGSTSIGFEYGPRAEAGLLTSQRVIEEMFQDIVMNGTDVNQAAAAAEKKLNDLFETVG
;
A
#
# COMPACT_ATOMS: atom_id res chain seq x y z
N ASP A 1 -4.22 -17.39 10.08
CA ASP A 1 -3.03 -17.81 9.35
C ASP A 1 -2.93 -17.03 8.04
N CYS A 2 -1.74 -16.69 7.59
CA CYS A 2 -1.49 -15.87 6.40
C CYS A 2 -0.70 -16.67 5.36
N ALA A 3 -0.90 -16.33 4.08
CA ALA A 3 -0.13 -16.89 2.98
C ALA A 3 0.10 -15.80 1.91
N PRO A 4 1.16 -15.89 1.11
CA PRO A 4 1.36 -15.00 -0.02
C PRO A 4 0.20 -15.10 -1.01
N ILE A 5 -0.02 -14.03 -1.80
CA ILE A 5 -1.02 -14.03 -2.86
C ILE A 5 -0.73 -15.18 -3.83
N PRO A 6 -1.69 -16.06 -4.11
CA PRO A 6 -1.46 -17.22 -4.96
C PRO A 6 -1.15 -16.80 -6.40
N ARG A 7 -0.28 -17.57 -7.04
CA ARG A 7 0.01 -17.43 -8.47
C ARG A 7 -1.16 -17.96 -9.28
N VAL A 8 -1.41 -17.37 -10.44
CA VAL A 8 -2.45 -17.86 -11.36
C VAL A 8 -2.01 -19.19 -11.97
N ASN A 9 -0.74 -19.28 -12.43
CA ASN A 9 -0.18 -20.50 -12.95
C ASN A 9 1.11 -20.88 -12.22
N LYS A 10 1.43 -22.18 -12.20
CA LYS A 10 2.70 -22.66 -11.67
C LYS A 10 3.83 -22.15 -12.57
N GLY A 11 4.69 -21.30 -12.03
CA GLY A 11 5.83 -20.71 -12.74
C GLY A 11 5.65 -19.21 -13.05
N ASP A 12 4.47 -18.64 -12.82
CA ASP A 12 4.31 -17.20 -12.84
C ASP A 12 5.21 -16.55 -11.77
N PRO A 13 5.69 -15.32 -11.97
CA PRO A 13 6.39 -14.57 -10.94
C PRO A 13 5.52 -14.41 -9.69
N GLU A 14 6.14 -14.27 -8.55
CA GLU A 14 5.41 -13.93 -7.33
C GLU A 14 4.73 -12.58 -7.52
N ARG A 15 3.46 -12.53 -7.18
CA ARG A 15 2.71 -11.28 -7.20
C ARG A 15 2.91 -10.60 -5.85
N GLY A 16 3.31 -9.34 -5.90
CA GLY A 16 3.29 -8.46 -4.75
C GLY A 16 1.87 -8.07 -4.35
N CYS A 17 1.76 -7.43 -3.24
CA CYS A 17 0.54 -6.75 -2.80
C CYS A 17 0.57 -5.28 -3.22
N GLU A 18 -0.57 -4.62 -3.10
CA GLU A 18 -0.59 -3.17 -3.16
C GLU A 18 0.11 -2.60 -1.93
N THR A 19 1.00 -1.63 -2.16
CA THR A 19 1.73 -0.95 -1.09
C THR A 19 1.34 0.51 -1.04
N ASN A 20 0.89 0.96 0.12
CA ASN A 20 0.67 2.38 0.40
C ASN A 20 1.80 2.91 1.27
N ASN A 21 2.51 3.91 0.77
CA ASN A 21 3.51 4.64 1.53
C ASN A 21 2.91 5.93 2.08
N THR A 22 3.17 6.21 3.35
CA THR A 22 2.81 7.48 3.98
C THR A 22 4.07 8.32 4.13
N PRO A 23 4.41 9.19 3.15
CA PRO A 23 5.62 9.97 3.19
C PRO A 23 5.50 11.18 4.12
N LEU A 24 6.57 11.53 4.80
CA LEU A 24 6.76 12.86 5.37
C LEU A 24 7.33 13.77 4.27
N VAL A 25 6.67 14.89 3.99
CA VAL A 25 7.06 15.81 2.92
C VAL A 25 7.24 17.22 3.44
N ILE A 26 8.21 17.94 2.86
CA ILE A 26 8.43 19.36 3.12
C ILE A 26 7.89 20.14 1.92
N TRP A 27 6.92 20.98 2.16
CA TRP A 27 6.34 21.81 1.11
C TRP A 27 7.35 22.87 0.65
N LYS A 28 7.43 23.10 -0.67
CA LYS A 28 8.33 24.10 -1.29
C LYS A 28 8.20 25.50 -0.70
N ASN A 29 7.01 25.87 -0.25
CA ASN A 29 6.72 27.18 0.34
C ASN A 29 6.72 27.17 1.88
N SER A 30 7.29 26.14 2.50
CA SER A 30 7.53 26.14 3.94
C SER A 30 8.39 27.35 4.33
N LYS A 31 8.03 28.01 5.43
CA LYS A 31 8.79 29.15 5.96
C LYS A 31 10.05 28.71 6.74
N HIS A 32 10.05 27.46 7.17
CA HIS A 32 11.09 26.87 8.02
C HIS A 32 11.43 25.45 7.56
N PRO A 33 11.96 25.27 6.34
CA PRO A 33 12.31 23.95 5.83
C PRO A 33 13.37 23.26 6.68
N GLU A 34 14.31 24.02 7.24
CA GLU A 34 15.37 23.51 8.13
C GLU A 34 14.81 22.89 9.42
N ILE A 35 13.70 23.41 9.95
CA ILE A 35 13.03 22.81 11.12
C ILE A 35 12.30 21.54 10.71
N CYS A 36 11.72 21.52 9.51
CA CYS A 36 11.07 20.31 8.99
C CYS A 36 12.07 19.18 8.76
N GLU A 37 13.25 19.50 8.21
CA GLU A 37 14.35 18.54 8.05
C GLU A 37 14.79 17.98 9.40
N ALA A 38 15.09 18.86 10.36
CA ALA A 38 15.48 18.45 11.70
C ALA A 38 14.40 17.59 12.40
N PHE A 39 13.12 17.87 12.15
CA PHE A 39 12.02 17.03 12.66
C PHE A 39 12.02 15.64 12.01
N ILE A 40 12.22 15.54 10.70
CA ILE A 40 12.27 14.26 9.99
C ILE A 40 13.46 13.43 10.49
N GLU A 41 14.64 14.02 10.63
CA GLU A 41 15.82 13.36 11.18
C GLU A 41 15.57 12.89 12.63
N TYR A 42 14.97 13.73 13.46
CA TYR A 42 14.59 13.39 14.83
C TYR A 42 13.58 12.24 14.87
N PHE A 43 12.57 12.26 13.99
CA PHE A 43 11.54 11.24 13.94
C PHE A 43 12.09 9.86 13.51
N TYR A 44 13.01 9.85 12.54
CA TYR A 44 13.62 8.63 12.03
C TYR A 44 14.89 8.20 12.79
N ASP A 45 15.22 8.86 13.92
CA ASP A 45 16.19 8.28 14.84
C ASP A 45 15.73 6.86 15.23
N PRO A 46 16.60 5.83 15.14
CA PRO A 46 16.17 4.43 15.25
C PRO A 46 15.38 4.09 16.51
N ASP A 47 15.79 4.64 17.66
CA ASP A 47 15.13 4.34 18.93
C ASP A 47 13.74 4.97 19.02
N ARG A 48 13.61 6.23 18.57
CA ARG A 48 12.32 6.94 18.53
C ARG A 48 11.36 6.34 17.51
N TYR A 49 11.90 5.96 16.36
CA TYR A 49 11.10 5.37 15.31
C TYR A 49 10.54 3.99 15.75
N VAL A 50 11.33 3.20 16.48
CA VAL A 50 10.85 1.97 17.12
C VAL A 50 9.73 2.27 18.12
N ASP A 51 9.86 3.31 18.95
CA ASP A 51 8.81 3.70 19.90
C ASP A 51 7.53 4.13 19.18
N PHE A 52 7.65 4.86 18.09
CA PHE A 52 6.51 5.22 17.26
C PHE A 52 5.81 3.99 16.68
N LEU A 53 6.55 3.05 16.10
CA LEU A 53 5.98 1.81 15.55
C LEU A 53 5.30 0.96 16.62
N LEU A 54 5.88 0.89 17.82
CA LEU A 54 5.33 0.16 18.95
C LEU A 54 4.15 0.87 19.64
N SER A 55 3.84 2.10 19.28
CA SER A 55 2.59 2.74 19.71
C SER A 55 1.34 2.08 19.12
N VAL A 56 1.47 1.49 17.93
CA VAL A 56 0.48 0.62 17.27
C VAL A 56 1.21 -0.57 16.67
N PRO A 57 1.58 -1.58 17.49
CA PRO A 57 2.38 -2.71 17.03
C PRO A 57 1.72 -3.40 15.84
N VAL A 58 2.52 -3.74 14.83
CA VAL A 58 2.12 -4.33 13.54
C VAL A 58 1.08 -3.54 12.73
N GLY A 59 0.74 -2.33 13.14
CA GLY A 59 -0.18 -1.45 12.42
C GLY A 59 0.44 -0.81 11.17
N MET A 60 1.76 -0.69 11.15
CA MET A 60 2.55 -0.21 10.02
C MET A 60 3.82 -1.01 9.88
N MET A 61 4.22 -1.27 8.63
CA MET A 61 5.52 -1.89 8.37
C MET A 61 6.63 -0.83 8.51
N PRO A 62 7.78 -1.20 9.10
CA PRO A 62 8.93 -0.30 9.17
C PRO A 62 9.41 0.15 7.80
N ALA A 63 9.58 1.47 7.61
CA ALA A 63 10.13 2.04 6.39
C ALA A 63 11.67 2.05 6.38
N LEU A 64 12.31 1.94 7.55
CA LEU A 64 13.76 1.89 7.69
C LEU A 64 14.27 0.45 7.77
N LYS A 65 15.30 0.16 6.98
CA LYS A 65 16.04 -1.11 7.08
C LYS A 65 16.70 -1.21 8.46
N GLY A 66 16.74 -2.42 9.01
CA GLY A 66 17.37 -2.70 10.30
C GLY A 66 16.48 -2.42 11.54
N VAL A 67 15.34 -1.76 11.38
CA VAL A 67 14.40 -1.60 12.51
C VAL A 67 13.84 -2.93 12.97
N THR A 68 13.62 -3.85 12.04
CA THR A 68 13.18 -5.22 12.36
C THR A 68 14.20 -6.01 13.19
N ASP A 69 15.47 -5.63 13.16
CA ASP A 69 16.54 -6.26 13.95
C ASP A 69 16.69 -5.64 15.35
N ASN A 70 15.94 -4.57 15.64
CA ASN A 70 15.98 -3.91 16.93
C ASN A 70 15.37 -4.82 18.03
N GLU A 71 16.13 -5.05 19.09
CA GLU A 71 15.74 -5.95 20.19
C GLU A 71 14.39 -5.55 20.83
N LYS A 72 14.16 -4.25 21.04
CA LYS A 72 12.92 -3.74 21.59
C LYS A 72 11.72 -4.01 20.69
N TYR A 73 11.91 -3.90 19.36
CA TYR A 73 10.87 -4.23 18.39
C TYR A 73 10.57 -5.72 18.40
N GLN A 74 11.59 -6.56 18.33
CA GLN A 74 11.45 -8.03 18.28
C GLN A 74 10.89 -8.62 19.59
N SER A 75 11.22 -8.03 20.73
CA SER A 75 10.74 -8.54 22.03
C SER A 75 9.30 -8.13 22.37
N ASN A 76 8.67 -7.29 21.57
CA ASN A 76 7.28 -6.90 21.79
C ASN A 76 6.33 -8.11 21.59
N PRO A 77 5.49 -8.47 22.58
CA PRO A 77 4.64 -9.66 22.49
C PRO A 77 3.70 -9.67 21.28
N ILE A 78 3.14 -8.50 20.92
CA ILE A 78 2.23 -8.40 19.75
C ILE A 78 3.00 -8.63 18.47
N VAL A 79 4.22 -8.08 18.33
CA VAL A 79 5.08 -8.32 17.17
C VAL A 79 5.40 -9.82 17.04
N GLN A 80 5.65 -10.50 18.17
CA GLN A 80 5.91 -11.94 18.20
C GLN A 80 4.68 -12.77 17.82
N ASP A 81 3.50 -12.42 18.30
CA ASP A 81 2.25 -13.09 17.98
C ASP A 81 1.91 -13.02 16.50
N PHE A 82 2.32 -11.95 15.83
CA PHE A 82 2.13 -11.73 14.38
C PHE A 82 3.39 -12.00 13.54
N ALA A 83 4.42 -12.64 14.09
CA ALA A 83 5.71 -12.84 13.41
C ALA A 83 5.55 -13.53 12.03
N HIS A 84 4.73 -14.58 11.95
CA HIS A 84 4.47 -15.28 10.69
C HIS A 84 3.78 -14.36 9.65
N ALA A 85 2.79 -13.57 10.06
CA ALA A 85 2.13 -12.62 9.15
C ALA A 85 3.11 -11.57 8.63
N ASN A 86 3.97 -11.04 9.51
CA ASN A 86 5.02 -10.09 9.13
C ASN A 86 6.01 -10.71 8.15
N GLU A 87 6.45 -11.95 8.37
CA GLU A 87 7.34 -12.66 7.45
C GLU A 87 6.72 -12.76 6.04
N VAL A 88 5.47 -13.17 5.94
CA VAL A 88 4.75 -13.23 4.66
C VAL A 88 4.66 -11.86 3.99
N LEU A 89 4.34 -10.80 4.74
CA LEU A 89 4.29 -9.44 4.22
C LEU A 89 5.66 -8.97 3.71
N TYR A 90 6.74 -9.24 4.44
CA TYR A 90 8.10 -8.88 4.00
C TYR A 90 8.51 -9.61 2.72
N GLN A 91 8.15 -10.88 2.57
CA GLN A 91 8.41 -11.64 1.33
C GLN A 91 7.67 -11.03 0.12
N MET A 92 6.51 -10.41 0.34
CA MET A 92 5.71 -9.82 -0.72
C MET A 92 6.13 -8.40 -1.11
N LEU A 93 6.95 -7.72 -0.30
CA LEU A 93 7.33 -6.32 -0.54
C LEU A 93 8.12 -6.12 -1.85
N ASP A 94 9.01 -7.03 -2.19
CA ASP A 94 9.84 -6.91 -3.40
C ASP A 94 9.02 -6.89 -4.70
N GLY A 95 7.87 -7.55 -4.69
CA GLY A 95 6.93 -7.55 -5.81
C GLY A 95 5.75 -6.59 -5.64
N SER A 96 5.75 -5.77 -4.59
CA SER A 96 4.63 -4.87 -4.31
C SER A 96 4.70 -3.59 -5.14
N THR A 97 3.55 -3.09 -5.53
CA THR A 97 3.41 -1.84 -6.28
C THR A 97 2.11 -1.15 -5.92
N SER A 98 2.00 0.12 -6.25
CA SER A 98 0.74 0.85 -6.14
C SER A 98 0.10 0.97 -7.52
N ILE A 99 -1.22 1.06 -7.56
CA ILE A 99 -1.98 1.19 -8.80
C ILE A 99 -1.48 2.40 -9.60
N GLY A 100 -1.11 2.16 -10.86
CA GLY A 100 -0.61 3.17 -11.79
C GLY A 100 0.87 3.51 -11.65
N PHE A 101 1.60 2.91 -10.72
CA PHE A 101 3.01 3.23 -10.48
C PHE A 101 3.93 2.81 -11.63
N GLU A 102 3.53 1.79 -12.40
CA GLU A 102 4.28 1.28 -13.57
C GLU A 102 4.44 2.34 -14.66
N TYR A 103 3.54 3.30 -14.72
CA TYR A 103 3.52 4.35 -15.72
C TYR A 103 3.87 5.74 -15.16
N GLY A 104 4.32 5.79 -13.91
CA GLY A 104 4.57 7.03 -13.16
C GLY A 104 3.29 7.66 -12.59
N PRO A 105 3.39 8.84 -11.97
CA PRO A 105 2.23 9.52 -11.39
C PRO A 105 1.16 9.82 -12.45
N ARG A 106 -0.05 9.30 -12.23
CA ARG A 106 -1.19 9.43 -13.14
C ARG A 106 -2.43 9.91 -12.38
N ALA A 107 -3.08 10.94 -12.92
CA ALA A 107 -4.34 11.42 -12.36
C ALA A 107 -5.45 10.37 -12.46
N GLU A 108 -5.40 9.53 -13.48
CA GLU A 108 -6.31 8.42 -13.74
C GLU A 108 -6.33 7.39 -12.59
N ALA A 109 -5.19 7.14 -11.95
CA ALA A 109 -5.12 6.25 -10.79
C ALA A 109 -5.95 6.77 -9.61
N GLY A 110 -5.99 8.09 -9.42
CA GLY A 110 -6.86 8.73 -8.44
C GLY A 110 -8.35 8.58 -8.76
N LEU A 111 -8.72 8.63 -10.04
CA LEU A 111 -10.11 8.39 -10.46
C LEU A 111 -10.52 6.93 -10.23
N LEU A 112 -9.63 5.98 -10.50
CA LEU A 112 -9.90 4.55 -10.31
C LEU A 112 -10.33 4.26 -8.86
N THR A 113 -9.65 4.87 -7.89
CA THR A 113 -9.92 4.68 -6.46
C THR A 113 -11.10 5.52 -5.95
N SER A 114 -11.23 6.77 -6.43
CA SER A 114 -12.26 7.69 -5.93
C SER A 114 -13.65 7.44 -6.50
N GLN A 115 -13.76 6.94 -7.74
CA GLN A 115 -15.03 6.75 -8.44
C GLN A 115 -15.65 5.36 -8.22
N ARG A 116 -14.96 4.47 -7.48
CA ARG A 116 -15.47 3.16 -7.06
C ARG A 116 -16.00 2.27 -8.20
N VAL A 117 -15.47 2.43 -9.41
CA VAL A 117 -15.98 1.73 -10.61
C VAL A 117 -15.78 0.21 -10.49
N ILE A 118 -14.66 -0.20 -9.90
CA ILE A 118 -14.34 -1.62 -9.73
C ILE A 118 -15.25 -2.25 -8.66
N GLU A 119 -15.49 -1.56 -7.56
CA GLU A 119 -16.39 -2.03 -6.50
C GLU A 119 -17.82 -2.17 -7.02
N GLU A 120 -18.31 -1.18 -7.80
CA GLU A 120 -19.62 -1.22 -8.43
C GLU A 120 -19.75 -2.40 -9.41
N MET A 121 -18.71 -2.65 -10.22
CA MET A 121 -18.66 -3.82 -11.12
C MET A 121 -18.83 -5.13 -10.33
N PHE A 122 -18.09 -5.31 -9.26
CA PHE A 122 -18.22 -6.51 -8.42
C PHE A 122 -19.58 -6.60 -7.76
N GLN A 123 -20.13 -5.47 -7.31
CA GLN A 123 -21.47 -5.42 -6.72
C GLN A 123 -22.53 -5.85 -7.75
N ASP A 124 -22.45 -5.39 -8.98
CA ASP A 124 -23.37 -5.77 -10.05
C ASP A 124 -23.32 -7.28 -10.35
N ILE A 125 -22.12 -7.85 -10.38
CA ILE A 125 -21.94 -9.29 -10.59
C ILE A 125 -22.56 -10.09 -9.42
N VAL A 126 -22.22 -9.72 -8.18
CA VAL A 126 -22.55 -10.53 -7.00
C VAL A 126 -24.00 -10.33 -6.55
N MET A 127 -24.47 -9.06 -6.56
CA MET A 127 -25.79 -8.71 -6.02
C MET A 127 -26.90 -8.76 -7.06
N ASN A 128 -26.59 -8.34 -8.30
CA ASN A 128 -27.58 -8.23 -9.36
C ASN A 128 -27.54 -9.41 -10.34
N GLY A 129 -26.51 -10.30 -10.24
CA GLY A 129 -26.37 -11.45 -11.12
C GLY A 129 -25.98 -11.07 -12.56
N THR A 130 -25.40 -9.89 -12.77
CA THR A 130 -24.96 -9.43 -14.08
C THR A 130 -23.84 -10.34 -14.60
N ASP A 131 -23.87 -10.68 -15.88
CA ASP A 131 -22.82 -11.47 -16.51
C ASP A 131 -21.45 -10.77 -16.35
N VAL A 132 -20.42 -11.56 -16.03
CA VAL A 132 -19.07 -11.03 -15.71
C VAL A 132 -18.50 -10.21 -16.86
N ASN A 133 -18.64 -10.67 -18.10
CA ASN A 133 -18.11 -9.96 -19.27
C ASN A 133 -18.89 -8.66 -19.53
N GLN A 134 -20.20 -8.69 -19.31
CA GLN A 134 -21.03 -7.49 -19.45
C GLN A 134 -20.69 -6.44 -18.40
N ALA A 135 -20.51 -6.85 -17.13
CA ALA A 135 -20.12 -5.94 -16.04
C ALA A 135 -18.73 -5.36 -16.28
N ALA A 136 -17.77 -6.20 -16.71
CA ALA A 136 -16.41 -5.75 -17.04
C ALA A 136 -16.39 -4.74 -18.19
N ALA A 137 -17.13 -4.99 -19.27
CA ALA A 137 -17.23 -4.07 -20.41
C ALA A 137 -17.88 -2.73 -20.01
N ALA A 138 -18.88 -2.75 -19.14
CA ALA A 138 -19.51 -1.54 -18.62
C ALA A 138 -18.54 -0.73 -17.74
N ALA A 139 -17.77 -1.40 -16.90
CA ALA A 139 -16.74 -0.78 -16.05
C ALA A 139 -15.61 -0.18 -16.90
N GLU A 140 -15.12 -0.90 -17.89
CA GLU A 140 -14.10 -0.41 -18.83
C GLU A 140 -14.58 0.87 -19.53
N LYS A 141 -15.80 0.85 -20.08
CA LYS A 141 -16.37 2.03 -20.72
C LYS A 141 -16.44 3.23 -19.77
N LYS A 142 -16.94 3.01 -18.53
CA LYS A 142 -17.07 4.06 -17.53
C LYS A 142 -15.68 4.63 -17.14
N LEU A 143 -14.66 3.79 -17.03
CA LEU A 143 -13.28 4.24 -16.75
C LEU A 143 -12.72 5.06 -17.90
N ASN A 144 -12.91 4.63 -19.15
CA ASN A 144 -12.45 5.40 -20.32
C ASN A 144 -13.11 6.77 -20.40
N ASP A 145 -14.44 6.83 -20.20
CA ASP A 145 -15.18 8.09 -20.17
C ASP A 145 -14.65 9.05 -19.07
N LEU A 146 -14.29 8.49 -17.88
CA LEU A 146 -13.69 9.27 -16.79
C LEU A 146 -12.27 9.73 -17.09
N PHE A 147 -11.43 8.90 -17.69
CA PHE A 147 -10.05 9.24 -18.01
C PHE A 147 -9.95 10.36 -19.06
N GLU A 148 -10.89 10.46 -19.97
CA GLU A 148 -10.98 11.59 -20.92
C GLU A 148 -11.18 12.94 -20.20
N THR A 149 -11.64 12.94 -18.95
CA THR A 149 -11.88 14.19 -18.19
C THR A 149 -10.61 14.78 -17.58
N VAL A 150 -9.51 14.02 -17.52
CA VAL A 150 -8.25 14.42 -16.85
C VAL A 150 -7.04 14.39 -17.76
N GLY A 151 -7.22 13.94 -19.03
CA GLY A 151 -6.19 13.85 -20.08
C GLY A 151 -5.93 15.16 -20.84
#